data_d1b7f2c34ce15de282410bac7e75986f
#
_entry.id   d1b7f2c34ce15de282410bac7e75986f
#
_cell.length_a   1.000
_cell.length_b   1.000
_cell.length_c   1.000
_cell.angle_alpha   90.00
_cell.angle_beta   90.00
_cell.angle_gamma   90.00
#
_symmetry.space_group_name_H-M   'P 1'
#
loop_
_entity.id
_entity.type
_entity.pdbx_description
1 polymer ?
#
loop_
_entity_poly.entity_id
_entity_poly.type
_entity_poly.pdbx_seq_one_letter_code
_entity_poly.pdbx_strand_id
1 'polypeptide(L)'
;EFVQKLDLFANDQFKKAMEHQGVCAMVVSEEDDEPTWTPDRFQSGRYIFCMDPLDGSSNIDVNATIGTIFGVFRRQSDEGGRATIEDALQPGTELVGAGYVIYGSGTLLVLATEDSGVNGFTLDPSVGEYYLSHPNIRLGEQSKMYSINEAYSAQWSDGLRSYIQSLKAPERGSSMRYIGSLVADFHRNLLKGGVFLYPGTTKSPEGKLRLIYEAFPLAFICELAGGSASDGKGRILDRRPGSLHERTPLIIGNRLNVAEACSFLVEEA
;
A
#
# COMPACT_ATOMS: atom_id res chain seq x y z
N GLU A 1 -6.64 -4.11 23.41
CA GLU A 1 -7.91 -4.92 23.27
C GLU A 1 -8.98 -4.25 22.39
N PHE A 2 -9.19 -2.93 22.48
CA PHE A 2 -10.21 -2.25 21.66
C PHE A 2 -9.80 -2.16 20.17
N VAL A 3 -8.54 -1.87 19.93
CA VAL A 3 -7.94 -1.78 18.58
C VAL A 3 -8.09 -3.12 17.86
N GLN A 4 -7.66 -4.23 18.48
CA GLN A 4 -7.84 -5.56 17.91
C GLN A 4 -9.29 -5.92 17.58
N LYS A 5 -10.27 -5.44 18.36
CA LYS A 5 -11.68 -5.68 18.06
C LYS A 5 -12.14 -4.98 16.78
N LEU A 6 -11.63 -3.78 16.51
CA LEU A 6 -12.01 -3.04 15.31
C LEU A 6 -11.35 -3.64 14.07
N ASP A 7 -10.10 -4.08 14.15
CA ASP A 7 -9.39 -4.80 13.08
C ASP A 7 -10.14 -6.08 12.71
N LEU A 8 -10.47 -6.92 13.71
CA LEU A 8 -11.24 -8.15 13.50
C LEU A 8 -12.64 -7.88 12.94
N PHE A 9 -13.29 -6.80 13.39
CA PHE A 9 -14.60 -6.41 12.88
C PHE A 9 -14.49 -5.99 11.39
N ALA A 10 -13.53 -5.13 11.04
CA ALA A 10 -13.31 -4.70 9.67
C ALA A 10 -13.00 -5.90 8.76
N ASN A 11 -12.08 -6.76 9.18
CA ASN A 11 -11.73 -7.99 8.47
C ASN A 11 -12.96 -8.86 8.18
N ASP A 12 -13.79 -9.11 9.21
CA ASP A 12 -15.02 -9.92 9.09
C ASP A 12 -16.04 -9.29 8.12
N GLN A 13 -16.22 -7.96 8.16
CA GLN A 13 -17.14 -7.25 7.26
C GLN A 13 -16.68 -7.33 5.80
N PHE A 14 -15.39 -7.13 5.51
CA PHE A 14 -14.84 -7.24 4.15
C PHE A 14 -15.00 -8.68 3.64
N LYS A 15 -14.64 -9.70 4.42
CA LYS A 15 -14.78 -11.10 4.01
C LYS A 15 -16.24 -11.43 3.68
N LYS A 16 -17.17 -11.05 4.53
CA LYS A 16 -18.61 -11.26 4.28
C LYS A 16 -19.08 -10.56 3.02
N ALA A 17 -18.64 -9.32 2.78
CA ALA A 17 -19.00 -8.60 1.56
C ALA A 17 -18.48 -9.29 0.30
N MET A 18 -17.27 -9.83 0.32
CA MET A 18 -16.65 -10.51 -0.83
C MET A 18 -17.22 -11.91 -1.10
N GLU A 19 -17.64 -12.65 -0.07
CA GLU A 19 -18.18 -13.99 -0.21
C GLU A 19 -19.45 -14.09 -1.07
N HIS A 20 -20.32 -13.08 -1.01
CA HIS A 20 -21.66 -13.15 -1.60
C HIS A 20 -21.75 -12.64 -3.04
N GLN A 21 -20.70 -11.99 -3.54
CA GLN A 21 -20.74 -11.27 -4.81
C GLN A 21 -20.50 -12.16 -6.04
N GLY A 22 -20.00 -13.39 -5.87
CA GLY A 22 -19.63 -14.27 -6.99
C GLY A 22 -18.46 -13.74 -7.84
N VAL A 23 -17.72 -12.73 -7.37
CA VAL A 23 -16.58 -12.13 -8.08
C VAL A 23 -15.23 -12.57 -7.52
N CYS A 24 -15.17 -12.83 -6.22
CA CYS A 24 -13.96 -13.33 -5.54
C CYS A 24 -13.92 -14.84 -5.46
N ALA A 25 -12.74 -15.41 -5.62
CA ALA A 25 -12.45 -16.81 -5.36
C ALA A 25 -11.80 -16.99 -3.98
N MET A 26 -11.05 -15.98 -3.54
CA MET A 26 -10.27 -16.01 -2.31
C MET A 26 -10.01 -14.59 -1.81
N VAL A 27 -10.00 -14.44 -0.49
CA VAL A 27 -9.58 -13.22 0.22
C VAL A 27 -8.32 -13.53 1.01
N VAL A 28 -7.29 -12.71 0.86
CA VAL A 28 -6.06 -12.73 1.66
C VAL A 28 -6.07 -11.48 2.52
N SER A 29 -5.99 -11.64 3.83
CA SER A 29 -6.00 -10.54 4.79
C SER A 29 -4.74 -10.55 5.66
N GLU A 30 -4.33 -9.37 6.12
CA GLU A 30 -3.25 -9.26 7.12
C GLU A 30 -3.60 -9.94 8.42
N GLU A 31 -4.88 -9.91 8.80
CA GLU A 31 -5.41 -10.41 10.08
C GLU A 31 -5.61 -11.93 10.14
N ASP A 32 -5.46 -12.63 9.02
CA ASP A 32 -5.66 -14.08 8.95
C ASP A 32 -4.37 -14.78 8.52
N ASP A 33 -3.95 -15.81 9.25
CA ASP A 33 -2.76 -16.63 8.88
C ASP A 33 -2.98 -17.38 7.54
N GLU A 34 -4.21 -17.75 7.22
CA GLU A 34 -4.60 -18.49 6.03
C GLU A 34 -5.64 -17.72 5.20
N PRO A 35 -5.65 -17.89 3.87
CA PRO A 35 -6.67 -17.25 3.03
C PRO A 35 -8.07 -17.73 3.37
N THR A 36 -9.04 -16.86 3.17
CA THR A 36 -10.47 -17.21 3.21
C THR A 36 -10.95 -17.45 1.79
N TRP A 37 -11.35 -18.70 1.49
CA TRP A 37 -11.94 -19.05 0.19
C TRP A 37 -13.43 -18.75 0.17
N THR A 38 -13.97 -18.40 -1.00
CA THR A 38 -15.42 -18.35 -1.20
C THR A 38 -16.03 -19.70 -0.85
N PRO A 39 -17.01 -19.74 0.07
CA PRO A 39 -17.67 -21.00 0.47
C PRO A 39 -18.34 -21.73 -0.71
N ASP A 40 -18.33 -23.06 -0.72
CA ASP A 40 -18.87 -23.90 -1.80
C ASP A 40 -20.35 -23.63 -2.13
N ARG A 41 -21.12 -23.05 -1.18
CA ARG A 41 -22.50 -22.63 -1.39
C ARG A 41 -22.66 -21.40 -2.29
N PHE A 42 -21.57 -20.67 -2.55
CA PHE A 42 -21.53 -19.51 -3.45
C PHE A 42 -20.70 -19.82 -4.68
N GLN A 43 -20.97 -19.09 -5.76
CA GLN A 43 -20.14 -19.21 -6.95
C GLN A 43 -18.74 -18.64 -6.68
N SER A 44 -17.72 -19.44 -6.93
CA SER A 44 -16.32 -18.98 -6.90
C SER A 44 -16.07 -18.05 -8.07
N GLY A 45 -15.51 -16.88 -7.78
CA GLY A 45 -15.24 -15.86 -8.79
C GLY A 45 -13.86 -15.99 -9.47
N ARG A 46 -13.49 -14.94 -10.19
CA ARG A 46 -12.25 -14.85 -10.99
C ARG A 46 -11.14 -14.04 -10.33
N TYR A 47 -11.39 -13.46 -9.16
CA TYR A 47 -10.47 -12.52 -8.55
C TYR A 47 -10.03 -12.98 -7.17
N ILE A 48 -8.79 -12.64 -6.85
CA ILE A 48 -8.20 -12.76 -5.53
C ILE A 48 -8.16 -11.34 -4.95
N PHE A 49 -8.78 -11.15 -3.80
CA PHE A 49 -8.79 -9.88 -3.09
C PHE A 49 -7.80 -9.93 -1.93
N CYS A 50 -6.77 -9.10 -1.98
CA CYS A 50 -5.74 -9.01 -0.96
C CYS A 50 -5.90 -7.69 -0.23
N MET A 51 -5.93 -7.69 1.12
CA MET A 51 -6.19 -6.48 1.89
C MET A 51 -5.43 -6.42 3.21
N ASP A 52 -5.10 -5.19 3.60
CA ASP A 52 -4.96 -4.76 4.98
C ASP A 52 -6.28 -4.09 5.37
N PRO A 53 -7.10 -4.71 6.23
CA PRO A 53 -8.41 -4.17 6.54
C PRO A 53 -8.35 -2.85 7.30
N LEU A 54 -7.27 -2.59 8.08
CA LEU A 54 -7.18 -1.38 8.88
C LEU A 54 -5.71 -0.95 9.15
N ASP A 55 -5.02 -0.48 8.09
CA ASP A 55 -3.66 0.09 8.20
C ASP A 55 -3.60 1.20 9.24
N GLY A 56 -2.59 1.11 10.09
CA GLY A 56 -2.34 2.09 11.12
C GLY A 56 -3.23 1.94 12.35
N SER A 57 -3.76 0.75 12.63
CA SER A 57 -4.67 0.47 13.75
C SER A 57 -4.16 0.94 15.12
N SER A 58 -2.86 0.99 15.34
CA SER A 58 -2.25 1.58 16.55
C SER A 58 -2.57 3.07 16.76
N ASN A 59 -3.10 3.75 15.75
CA ASN A 59 -3.50 5.16 15.80
C ASN A 59 -4.97 5.37 16.18
N ILE A 60 -5.76 4.31 16.33
CA ILE A 60 -7.20 4.40 16.64
C ILE A 60 -7.44 5.08 17.98
N ASP A 61 -6.71 4.67 19.01
CA ASP A 61 -6.89 5.17 20.38
C ASP A 61 -6.60 6.67 20.52
N VAL A 62 -5.80 7.23 19.63
CA VAL A 62 -5.44 8.65 19.62
C VAL A 62 -6.17 9.42 18.52
N ASN A 63 -7.14 8.78 17.85
CA ASN A 63 -7.94 9.38 16.78
C ASN A 63 -7.11 10.00 15.65
N ALA A 64 -5.98 9.36 15.32
CA ALA A 64 -5.21 9.71 14.14
C ALA A 64 -5.72 8.95 12.91
N THR A 65 -5.34 9.43 11.72
CA THR A 65 -5.82 8.88 10.45
C THR A 65 -5.35 7.45 10.23
N ILE A 66 -6.28 6.59 9.86
CA ILE A 66 -6.09 5.18 9.49
C ILE A 66 -6.75 4.91 8.14
N GLY A 67 -6.60 3.71 7.59
CA GLY A 67 -7.28 3.36 6.35
C GLY A 67 -7.28 1.87 6.04
N THR A 68 -7.90 1.51 4.95
CA THR A 68 -7.91 0.16 4.37
C THR A 68 -7.10 0.17 3.09
N ILE A 69 -6.25 -0.83 2.85
CA ILE A 69 -5.47 -0.96 1.61
C ILE A 69 -5.87 -2.27 0.94
N PHE A 70 -6.03 -2.28 -0.38
CA PHE A 70 -6.36 -3.49 -1.11
C PHE A 70 -5.77 -3.55 -2.51
N GLY A 71 -5.49 -4.78 -2.95
CA GLY A 71 -5.11 -5.12 -4.32
C GLY A 71 -5.93 -6.29 -4.84
N VAL A 72 -6.12 -6.32 -6.15
CA VAL A 72 -6.93 -7.34 -6.82
C VAL A 72 -6.09 -8.01 -7.89
N PHE A 73 -5.95 -9.33 -7.80
CA PHE A 73 -5.35 -10.14 -8.85
C PHE A 73 -6.42 -10.93 -9.61
N ARG A 74 -6.13 -11.25 -10.85
CA ARG A 74 -6.91 -12.24 -11.58
C ARG A 74 -6.40 -13.63 -11.21
N ARG A 75 -7.32 -14.53 -10.87
CA ARG A 75 -7.04 -15.94 -10.66
C ARG A 75 -6.39 -16.57 -11.89
N GLN A 76 -5.34 -17.36 -11.69
CA GLN A 76 -4.63 -18.09 -12.75
C GLN A 76 -5.02 -19.56 -12.81
N SER A 77 -5.45 -20.16 -11.68
CA SER A 77 -5.93 -21.55 -11.63
C SER A 77 -7.29 -21.70 -12.34
N ASP A 78 -7.65 -22.94 -12.69
CA ASP A 78 -8.91 -23.27 -13.36
C ASP A 78 -10.14 -22.81 -12.54
N GLU A 79 -11.05 -22.10 -13.22
CA GLU A 79 -12.29 -21.58 -12.61
C GLU A 79 -13.24 -22.71 -12.17
N GLY A 80 -13.08 -23.92 -12.69
CA GLY A 80 -13.88 -25.09 -12.28
C GLY A 80 -13.48 -25.69 -10.93
N GLY A 81 -12.32 -25.33 -10.37
CA GLY A 81 -11.80 -25.81 -9.11
C GLY A 81 -11.76 -24.74 -8.00
N ARG A 82 -11.21 -25.09 -6.84
CA ARG A 82 -10.91 -24.14 -5.77
C ARG A 82 -9.66 -23.32 -6.14
N ALA A 83 -9.63 -22.03 -5.82
CA ALA A 83 -8.44 -21.21 -5.97
C ALA A 83 -7.30 -21.75 -5.08
N THR A 84 -6.06 -21.59 -5.53
CA THR A 84 -4.86 -22.04 -4.81
C THR A 84 -4.11 -20.85 -4.20
N ILE A 85 -3.20 -21.11 -3.29
CA ILE A 85 -2.37 -20.05 -2.68
C ILE A 85 -1.51 -19.34 -3.75
N GLU A 86 -1.07 -20.08 -4.77
CA GLU A 86 -0.30 -19.55 -5.89
C GLU A 86 -1.06 -18.46 -6.66
N ASP A 87 -2.38 -18.47 -6.63
CA ASP A 87 -3.20 -17.41 -7.22
C ASP A 87 -3.02 -16.06 -6.52
N ALA A 88 -2.55 -16.03 -5.28
CA ALA A 88 -2.18 -14.82 -4.55
C ALA A 88 -0.68 -14.51 -4.61
N LEU A 89 0.18 -15.52 -4.88
CA LEU A 89 1.63 -15.35 -4.94
C LEU A 89 2.11 -14.95 -6.35
N GLN A 90 1.38 -14.04 -6.98
CA GLN A 90 1.71 -13.46 -8.27
C GLN A 90 2.61 -12.22 -8.10
N PRO A 91 3.44 -11.87 -9.11
CA PRO A 91 4.15 -10.60 -9.06
C PRO A 91 3.16 -9.42 -9.08
N GLY A 92 3.58 -8.29 -8.51
CA GLY A 92 2.73 -7.09 -8.44
C GLY A 92 2.31 -6.53 -9.80
N THR A 93 3.05 -6.87 -10.88
CA THR A 93 2.70 -6.55 -12.28
C THR A 93 1.40 -7.22 -12.75
N GLU A 94 0.92 -8.26 -12.07
CA GLU A 94 -0.31 -8.98 -12.41
C GLU A 94 -1.56 -8.39 -11.70
N LEU A 95 -1.39 -7.31 -10.90
CA LEU A 95 -2.54 -6.60 -10.34
C LEU A 95 -3.43 -6.05 -11.47
N VAL A 96 -4.73 -6.29 -11.36
CA VAL A 96 -5.74 -5.73 -12.27
C VAL A 96 -6.39 -4.46 -11.72
N GLY A 97 -6.23 -4.22 -10.43
CA GLY A 97 -6.70 -3.02 -9.75
C GLY A 97 -6.17 -2.95 -8.34
N ALA A 98 -6.08 -1.74 -7.81
CA ALA A 98 -5.72 -1.48 -6.43
C ALA A 98 -6.42 -0.25 -5.90
N GLY A 99 -6.55 -0.17 -4.59
CA GLY A 99 -7.16 1.00 -3.97
C GLY A 99 -6.84 1.07 -2.49
N TYR A 100 -7.22 2.20 -1.92
CA TYR A 100 -7.26 2.36 -0.47
C TYR A 100 -8.40 3.29 -0.07
N VAL A 101 -8.88 3.11 1.13
CA VAL A 101 -9.80 4.06 1.78
C VAL A 101 -9.06 4.72 2.93
N ILE A 102 -9.12 6.03 3.02
CA ILE A 102 -8.57 6.78 4.15
C ILE A 102 -9.70 7.31 5.02
N TYR A 103 -9.61 7.06 6.32
CA TYR A 103 -10.57 7.50 7.34
C TYR A 103 -9.93 8.64 8.14
N GLY A 104 -10.14 9.88 7.69
CA GLY A 104 -9.59 11.09 8.29
C GLY A 104 -10.67 12.14 8.55
N SER A 105 -10.39 13.41 8.28
CA SER A 105 -11.37 14.50 8.34
C SER A 105 -12.54 14.33 7.36
N GLY A 106 -12.40 13.46 6.39
CA GLY A 106 -13.43 12.93 5.50
C GLY A 106 -13.02 11.51 5.13
N THR A 107 -13.96 10.71 4.58
CA THR A 107 -13.66 9.39 4.03
C THR A 107 -13.43 9.51 2.53
N LEU A 108 -12.25 9.07 2.07
CA LEU A 108 -11.87 9.16 0.66
C LEU A 108 -11.36 7.81 0.18
N LEU A 109 -11.96 7.31 -0.89
CA LEU A 109 -11.52 6.13 -1.63
C LEU A 109 -10.63 6.57 -2.80
N VAL A 110 -9.44 6.01 -2.91
CA VAL A 110 -8.62 6.08 -4.13
C VAL A 110 -8.68 4.72 -4.80
N LEU A 111 -9.01 4.72 -6.09
CA LEU A 111 -9.09 3.53 -6.91
C LEU A 111 -8.24 3.70 -8.17
N ALA A 112 -7.50 2.68 -8.53
CA ALA A 112 -6.62 2.64 -9.68
C ALA A 112 -6.83 1.37 -10.50
N THR A 113 -6.96 1.53 -11.81
CA THR A 113 -6.90 0.45 -12.81
C THR A 113 -6.13 0.97 -14.02
N GLU A 114 -5.58 0.08 -14.85
CA GLU A 114 -4.86 0.49 -16.08
C GLU A 114 -5.74 1.32 -17.00
N ASP A 115 -7.01 0.95 -17.15
CA ASP A 115 -7.96 1.62 -18.07
C ASP A 115 -8.40 2.99 -17.57
N SER A 116 -8.65 3.14 -16.27
CA SER A 116 -9.21 4.38 -15.70
C SER A 116 -8.16 5.30 -15.07
N GLY A 117 -6.91 4.84 -14.92
CA GLY A 117 -5.88 5.55 -14.18
C GLY A 117 -6.21 5.63 -12.68
N VAL A 118 -5.75 6.68 -12.01
CA VAL A 118 -5.92 6.87 -10.57
C VAL A 118 -6.95 7.95 -10.29
N ASN A 119 -8.00 7.60 -9.57
CA ASN A 119 -9.09 8.52 -9.24
C ASN A 119 -9.44 8.47 -7.76
N GLY A 120 -9.81 9.61 -7.19
CA GLY A 120 -10.21 9.73 -5.79
C GLY A 120 -11.68 10.14 -5.66
N PHE A 121 -12.38 9.48 -4.75
CA PHE A 121 -13.81 9.62 -4.51
C PHE A 121 -14.04 9.94 -3.04
N THR A 122 -14.76 11.03 -2.76
CA THR A 122 -15.10 11.42 -1.39
C THR A 122 -16.50 10.93 -1.03
N LEU A 123 -16.62 10.30 0.14
CA LEU A 123 -17.92 9.88 0.67
C LEU A 123 -18.72 11.09 1.14
N ASP A 124 -19.95 11.24 0.65
CA ASP A 124 -20.94 12.10 1.25
C ASP A 124 -21.77 11.28 2.26
N PRO A 125 -21.57 11.48 3.57
CA PRO A 125 -22.27 10.69 4.59
C PRO A 125 -23.77 10.97 4.66
N SER A 126 -24.24 12.09 4.07
CA SER A 126 -25.66 12.43 4.10
C SER A 126 -26.51 11.57 3.19
N VAL A 127 -25.92 11.05 2.11
CA VAL A 127 -26.58 10.18 1.12
C VAL A 127 -25.93 8.80 1.04
N GLY A 128 -24.77 8.59 1.66
CA GLY A 128 -24.04 7.31 1.66
C GLY A 128 -23.36 6.98 0.33
N GLU A 129 -23.11 7.98 -0.53
CA GLU A 129 -22.55 7.80 -1.86
C GLU A 129 -21.16 8.43 -2.02
N TYR A 130 -20.34 7.85 -2.89
CA TYR A 130 -19.02 8.37 -3.23
C TYR A 130 -19.08 9.22 -4.49
N TYR A 131 -18.57 10.45 -4.41
CA TYR A 131 -18.46 11.37 -5.54
C TYR A 131 -17.02 11.48 -6.03
N LEU A 132 -16.82 11.45 -7.35
CA LEU A 132 -15.52 11.69 -7.98
C LEU A 132 -15.04 13.11 -7.66
N SER A 133 -14.15 13.21 -6.69
CA SER A 133 -13.62 14.49 -6.19
C SER A 133 -12.21 14.80 -6.70
N HIS A 134 -11.43 13.79 -7.03
CA HIS A 134 -10.05 13.90 -7.51
C HIS A 134 -9.87 13.05 -8.78
N PRO A 135 -10.29 13.56 -9.95
CA PRO A 135 -10.13 12.83 -11.20
C PRO A 135 -8.67 12.85 -11.66
N ASN A 136 -8.22 11.74 -12.24
CA ASN A 136 -6.93 11.61 -12.92
C ASN A 136 -5.74 12.13 -12.08
N ILE A 137 -5.59 11.59 -10.86
CA ILE A 137 -4.49 11.94 -9.96
C ILE A 137 -3.15 11.63 -10.63
N ARG A 138 -2.23 12.63 -10.64
CA ARG A 138 -0.90 12.49 -11.22
C ARG A 138 0.17 13.07 -10.29
N LEU A 139 1.29 12.38 -10.21
CA LEU A 139 2.50 12.86 -9.57
C LEU A 139 3.37 13.62 -10.58
N GLY A 140 3.96 14.71 -10.14
CA GLY A 140 5.05 15.34 -10.88
C GLY A 140 6.33 14.50 -10.86
N GLU A 141 7.37 14.91 -11.56
CA GLU A 141 8.62 14.15 -11.60
C GLU A 141 9.38 14.18 -10.27
N GLN A 142 9.35 15.30 -9.55
CA GLN A 142 10.11 15.53 -8.32
C GLN A 142 9.34 16.38 -7.32
N SER A 143 9.63 16.20 -6.04
CA SER A 143 9.12 17.00 -4.92
C SER A 143 10.23 17.30 -3.93
N LYS A 144 10.03 18.36 -3.12
CA LYS A 144 10.91 18.72 -1.99
C LYS A 144 10.45 18.11 -0.67
N MET A 145 9.42 17.27 -0.68
CA MET A 145 8.90 16.64 0.53
C MET A 145 9.40 15.21 0.68
N TYR A 146 9.69 14.83 1.91
CA TYR A 146 10.01 13.47 2.29
C TYR A 146 9.30 13.08 3.59
N SER A 147 8.99 11.80 3.73
CA SER A 147 8.31 11.21 4.88
C SER A 147 9.10 10.00 5.35
N ILE A 148 9.62 10.04 6.57
CA ILE A 148 10.37 8.93 7.19
C ILE A 148 10.35 9.09 8.71
N ASN A 149 10.35 7.99 9.45
CA ASN A 149 10.53 8.04 10.91
C ASN A 149 12.00 8.14 11.29
N GLU A 150 12.51 9.35 11.49
CA GLU A 150 13.91 9.60 11.84
C GLU A 150 14.34 9.07 13.22
N ALA A 151 13.41 8.67 14.09
CA ALA A 151 13.73 8.07 15.36
C ALA A 151 14.52 6.74 15.23
N TYR A 152 14.43 6.11 14.07
CA TYR A 152 15.18 4.88 13.75
C TYR A 152 16.50 5.12 13.03
N SER A 153 16.97 6.37 12.90
CA SER A 153 18.17 6.73 12.12
C SER A 153 19.45 5.99 12.52
N ALA A 154 19.60 5.64 13.80
CA ALA A 154 20.72 4.83 14.28
C ALA A 154 20.73 3.37 13.76
N GLN A 155 19.60 2.89 13.22
CA GLN A 155 19.43 1.54 12.71
C GLN A 155 19.44 1.48 11.17
N TRP A 156 19.62 2.62 10.51
CA TRP A 156 19.66 2.70 9.04
C TRP A 156 21.04 2.35 8.50
N SER A 157 21.10 2.00 7.21
CA SER A 157 22.35 1.91 6.46
C SER A 157 23.02 3.30 6.32
N ASP A 158 24.32 3.31 6.01
CA ASP A 158 25.06 4.57 5.83
C ASP A 158 24.56 5.35 4.62
N GLY A 159 24.21 4.68 3.52
CA GLY A 159 23.64 5.30 2.34
C GLY A 159 22.31 5.97 2.63
N LEU A 160 21.42 5.31 3.38
CA LEU A 160 20.15 5.95 3.75
C LEU A 160 20.38 7.17 4.64
N ARG A 161 21.30 7.09 5.61
CA ARG A 161 21.67 8.24 6.44
C ARG A 161 22.22 9.39 5.58
N SER A 162 23.08 9.09 4.62
CA SER A 162 23.66 10.06 3.69
C SER A 162 22.59 10.71 2.82
N TYR A 163 21.64 9.92 2.31
CA TYR A 163 20.50 10.44 1.55
C TYR A 163 19.68 11.43 2.38
N ILE A 164 19.23 11.02 3.57
CA ILE A 164 18.43 11.90 4.45
C ILE A 164 19.22 13.15 4.85
N GLN A 165 20.52 13.04 5.12
CA GLN A 165 21.37 14.19 5.41
C GLN A 165 21.46 15.14 4.20
N SER A 166 21.54 14.62 2.98
CA SER A 166 21.51 15.44 1.77
C SER A 166 20.21 16.22 1.61
N LEU A 167 19.06 15.60 1.95
CA LEU A 167 17.75 16.29 1.92
C LEU A 167 17.66 17.44 2.92
N LYS A 168 18.39 17.37 4.04
CA LYS A 168 18.43 18.43 5.07
C LYS A 168 19.35 19.59 4.73
N ALA A 169 20.16 19.49 3.68
CA ALA A 169 21.03 20.57 3.25
C ALA A 169 20.18 21.82 2.91
N PRO A 170 20.54 23.02 3.44
CA PRO A 170 19.70 24.23 3.30
C PRO A 170 19.39 24.59 1.83
N GLU A 171 20.33 24.35 0.92
CA GLU A 171 20.19 24.62 -0.50
C GLU A 171 19.12 23.78 -1.20
N ARG A 172 18.78 22.61 -0.64
CA ARG A 172 17.73 21.75 -1.19
C ARG A 172 16.32 22.25 -0.86
N GLY A 173 16.17 22.95 0.26
CA GLY A 173 14.89 23.47 0.72
C GLY A 173 13.85 22.38 0.92
N SER A 174 14.30 21.16 1.29
CA SER A 174 13.40 20.03 1.52
C SER A 174 12.62 20.18 2.84
N SER A 175 11.47 19.53 2.93
CA SER A 175 10.59 19.60 4.10
C SER A 175 10.10 18.20 4.48
N MET A 176 10.34 17.83 5.73
CA MET A 176 9.87 16.57 6.28
C MET A 176 8.39 16.65 6.67
N ARG A 177 7.62 15.63 6.29
CA ARG A 177 6.24 15.41 6.74
C ARG A 177 6.08 13.94 7.04
N TYR A 178 5.70 13.60 8.26
CA TYR A 178 5.51 12.23 8.70
C TYR A 178 4.29 12.17 9.62
N ILE A 179 3.26 11.45 9.22
CA ILE A 179 2.00 11.27 9.97
C ILE A 179 2.11 10.06 10.88
N GLY A 180 2.78 9.01 10.42
CA GLY A 180 2.97 7.77 11.17
C GLY A 180 1.89 6.72 10.91
N SER A 181 1.16 6.85 9.79
CA SER A 181 0.27 5.86 9.21
C SER A 181 0.65 5.71 7.74
N LEU A 182 0.89 4.49 7.27
CA LEU A 182 1.34 4.24 5.90
C LEU A 182 0.39 4.84 4.86
N VAL A 183 -0.90 4.52 4.99
CA VAL A 183 -1.92 5.01 4.04
C VAL A 183 -2.03 6.53 4.07
N ALA A 184 -1.91 7.18 5.24
CA ALA A 184 -2.02 8.62 5.37
C ALA A 184 -0.80 9.36 4.82
N ASP A 185 0.41 8.87 5.09
CA ASP A 185 1.65 9.41 4.54
C ASP A 185 1.69 9.25 3.02
N PHE A 186 1.31 8.07 2.51
CA PHE A 186 1.20 7.82 1.08
C PHE A 186 0.16 8.73 0.41
N HIS A 187 -1.05 8.81 0.96
CA HIS A 187 -2.12 9.66 0.43
C HIS A 187 -1.69 11.11 0.30
N ARG A 188 -1.07 11.65 1.35
CA ARG A 188 -0.54 13.01 1.32
C ARG A 188 0.49 13.19 0.20
N ASN A 189 1.42 12.25 0.05
CA ASN A 189 2.46 12.31 -0.97
C ASN A 189 1.89 12.10 -2.38
N LEU A 190 0.88 11.27 -2.55
CA LEU A 190 0.17 11.10 -3.83
C LEU A 190 -0.47 12.41 -4.30
N LEU A 191 -1.06 13.20 -3.40
CA LEU A 191 -1.75 14.45 -3.76
C LEU A 191 -0.84 15.68 -3.83
N LYS A 192 0.28 15.71 -3.08
CA LYS A 192 1.14 16.89 -2.95
C LYS A 192 2.56 16.69 -3.46
N GLY A 193 2.87 15.48 -3.89
CA GLY A 193 4.23 15.04 -4.15
C GLY A 193 5.01 14.77 -2.86
N GLY A 194 6.04 13.94 -2.98
CA GLY A 194 6.92 13.53 -1.90
C GLY A 194 7.47 12.13 -2.12
N VAL A 195 8.45 11.77 -1.31
CA VAL A 195 8.93 10.39 -1.18
C VAL A 195 8.66 9.89 0.23
N PHE A 196 7.99 8.76 0.34
CA PHE A 196 7.82 8.04 1.59
C PHE A 196 8.86 6.93 1.66
N LEU A 197 9.52 6.80 2.81
CA LEU A 197 10.54 5.78 3.05
C LEU A 197 10.18 4.99 4.30
N TYR A 198 10.05 3.69 4.12
CA TYR A 198 9.94 2.71 5.19
C TYR A 198 11.05 1.66 5.01
N PRO A 199 12.29 2.00 5.38
CA PRO A 199 13.47 1.18 5.09
C PRO A 199 13.52 -0.06 5.96
N GLY A 200 14.30 -1.04 5.51
CA GLY A 200 14.84 -2.06 6.39
C GLY A 200 15.76 -1.42 7.45
N THR A 201 15.87 -2.08 8.59
CA THR A 201 16.73 -1.65 9.69
C THR A 201 17.64 -2.81 10.11
N THR A 202 18.68 -2.55 10.91
CA THR A 202 19.54 -3.60 11.46
C THR A 202 18.76 -4.65 12.26
N LYS A 203 17.60 -4.29 12.83
CA LYS A 203 16.71 -5.21 13.58
C LYS A 203 15.67 -5.90 12.71
N SER A 204 15.32 -5.31 11.56
CA SER A 204 14.33 -5.82 10.62
C SER A 204 14.81 -5.54 9.19
N PRO A 205 15.82 -6.27 8.70
CA PRO A 205 16.43 -6.00 7.40
C PRO A 205 15.44 -6.17 6.24
N GLU A 206 14.48 -7.10 6.38
CA GLU A 206 13.41 -7.35 5.40
C GLU A 206 12.28 -6.31 5.45
N GLY A 207 12.45 -5.23 6.23
CA GLY A 207 11.38 -4.25 6.43
C GLY A 207 10.28 -4.75 7.35
N LYS A 208 9.18 -4.01 7.40
CA LYS A 208 8.01 -4.38 8.22
C LYS A 208 6.71 -4.42 7.43
N LEU A 209 6.65 -3.68 6.31
CA LEU A 209 5.45 -3.63 5.47
C LEU A 209 5.24 -4.97 4.75
N ARG A 210 4.00 -5.30 4.51
CA ARG A 210 3.62 -6.52 3.80
C ARG A 210 3.64 -6.29 2.29
N LEU A 211 4.20 -7.24 1.57
CA LEU A 211 4.39 -7.09 0.12
C LEU A 211 3.06 -7.10 -0.63
N ILE A 212 2.19 -8.10 -0.34
CA ILE A 212 1.00 -8.39 -1.16
C ILE A 212 -0.12 -7.36 -0.97
N TYR A 213 -0.42 -6.97 0.26
CA TYR A 213 -1.62 -6.18 0.54
C TYR A 213 -1.37 -4.75 1.03
N GLU A 214 -0.08 -4.34 1.20
CA GLU A 214 0.31 -2.96 1.46
C GLU A 214 1.20 -2.42 0.31
N ALA A 215 2.41 -3.00 0.12
CA ALA A 215 3.39 -2.44 -0.81
C ALA A 215 2.96 -2.55 -2.28
N PHE A 216 2.43 -3.68 -2.72
CA PHE A 216 1.95 -3.87 -4.09
C PHE A 216 0.81 -2.93 -4.47
N PRO A 217 -0.29 -2.84 -3.69
CA PRO A 217 -1.38 -1.92 -4.02
C PRO A 217 -0.92 -0.47 -4.11
N LEU A 218 -0.12 -0.01 -3.13
CA LEU A 218 0.37 1.37 -3.14
C LEU A 218 1.36 1.63 -4.28
N ALA A 219 2.22 0.65 -4.61
CA ALA A 219 3.13 0.74 -5.76
C ALA A 219 2.37 0.84 -7.09
N PHE A 220 1.33 0.01 -7.28
CA PHE A 220 0.47 0.03 -8.46
C PHE A 220 -0.19 1.41 -8.65
N ILE A 221 -0.79 1.95 -7.59
CA ILE A 221 -1.40 3.28 -7.59
C ILE A 221 -0.35 4.36 -7.90
N CYS A 222 0.81 4.30 -7.24
CA CYS A 222 1.88 5.28 -7.41
C CYS A 222 2.40 5.31 -8.84
N GLU A 223 2.67 4.16 -9.44
CA GLU A 223 3.21 4.07 -10.79
C GLU A 223 2.20 4.48 -11.85
N LEU A 224 0.93 4.11 -11.71
CA LEU A 224 -0.14 4.61 -12.58
C LEU A 224 -0.33 6.13 -12.46
N ALA A 225 -0.02 6.72 -11.31
CA ALA A 225 0.01 8.17 -11.14
C ALA A 225 1.27 8.83 -11.72
N GLY A 226 2.26 8.06 -12.23
CA GLY A 226 3.51 8.58 -12.79
C GLY A 226 4.68 8.63 -11.80
N GLY A 227 4.53 8.05 -10.61
CA GLY A 227 5.57 7.87 -9.62
C GLY A 227 6.39 6.58 -9.80
N SER A 228 7.04 6.13 -8.73
CA SER A 228 7.83 4.90 -8.68
C SER A 228 7.81 4.29 -7.28
N ALA A 229 8.08 2.98 -7.20
CA ALA A 229 8.21 2.25 -5.95
C ALA A 229 9.34 1.22 -6.00
N SER A 230 10.18 1.19 -4.96
CA SER A 230 11.35 0.31 -4.85
C SER A 230 11.49 -0.24 -3.44
N ASP A 231 12.11 -1.40 -3.29
CA ASP A 231 12.58 -1.93 -2.00
C ASP A 231 14.01 -1.47 -1.65
N GLY A 232 14.59 -0.60 -2.49
CA GLY A 232 15.98 -0.15 -2.43
C GLY A 232 16.94 -0.96 -3.31
N LYS A 233 16.51 -2.11 -3.83
CA LYS A 233 17.29 -3.00 -4.72
C LYS A 233 16.63 -3.14 -6.10
N GLY A 234 15.31 -3.16 -6.15
CA GLY A 234 14.54 -3.36 -7.36
C GLY A 234 13.16 -2.71 -7.28
N ARG A 235 12.43 -2.80 -8.37
CA ARG A 235 11.06 -2.32 -8.46
C ARG A 235 10.13 -3.23 -7.66
N ILE A 236 9.25 -2.65 -6.84
CA ILE A 236 8.32 -3.41 -5.99
C ILE A 236 7.45 -4.36 -6.83
N LEU A 237 6.84 -3.86 -7.92
CA LEU A 237 5.90 -4.67 -8.70
C LEU A 237 6.53 -5.86 -9.43
N ASP A 238 7.85 -5.87 -9.64
CA ASP A 238 8.55 -7.00 -10.29
C ASP A 238 8.81 -8.17 -9.32
N ARG A 239 8.64 -7.96 -8.02
CA ARG A 239 8.83 -9.01 -7.02
C ARG A 239 7.72 -10.07 -7.12
N ARG A 240 8.10 -11.32 -6.89
CA ARG A 240 7.16 -12.44 -6.69
C ARG A 240 7.22 -12.84 -5.21
N PRO A 241 6.10 -12.81 -4.49
CA PRO A 241 6.08 -13.20 -3.09
C PRO A 241 6.39 -14.70 -2.90
N GLY A 242 7.19 -15.02 -1.90
CA GLY A 242 7.43 -16.39 -1.47
C GLY A 242 6.42 -16.89 -0.42
N SER A 243 5.67 -15.97 0.19
CA SER A 243 4.62 -16.28 1.17
C SER A 243 3.59 -15.15 1.23
N LEU A 244 2.40 -15.45 1.77
CA LEU A 244 1.29 -14.47 1.87
C LEU A 244 1.66 -13.25 2.71
N HIS A 245 2.46 -13.44 3.77
CA HIS A 245 2.83 -12.39 4.72
C HIS A 245 4.28 -11.92 4.55
N GLU A 246 4.86 -12.10 3.36
CA GLU A 246 6.20 -11.62 3.06
C GLU A 246 6.32 -10.11 3.32
N ARG A 247 7.43 -9.72 3.95
CA ARG A 247 7.72 -8.32 4.26
C ARG A 247 8.67 -7.70 3.25
N THR A 248 8.62 -6.37 3.17
CA THR A 248 9.50 -5.60 2.29
C THR A 248 9.79 -4.22 2.87
N PRO A 249 10.99 -3.67 2.62
CA PRO A 249 11.21 -2.23 2.69
C PRO A 249 10.41 -1.54 1.57
N LEU A 250 10.13 -0.24 1.73
CA LEU A 250 9.41 0.53 0.72
C LEU A 250 9.97 1.95 0.61
N ILE A 251 10.28 2.34 -0.62
CA ILE A 251 10.62 3.71 -1.04
C ILE A 251 9.66 4.04 -2.18
N ILE A 252 8.75 4.99 -1.97
CA ILE A 252 7.64 5.23 -2.89
C ILE A 252 7.33 6.72 -3.02
N GLY A 253 7.02 7.18 -4.23
CA GLY A 253 6.66 8.58 -4.49
C GLY A 253 7.08 9.09 -5.85
N ASN A 254 7.47 10.35 -5.94
CA ASN A 254 7.90 10.95 -7.20
C ASN A 254 9.11 10.22 -7.79
N ARG A 255 9.06 9.95 -9.08
CA ARG A 255 10.01 9.08 -9.79
C ARG A 255 11.49 9.47 -9.56
N LEU A 256 11.82 10.75 -9.68
CA LEU A 256 13.21 11.20 -9.49
C LEU A 256 13.66 11.12 -8.03
N ASN A 257 12.76 11.34 -7.07
CA ASN A 257 13.09 11.20 -5.64
C ASN A 257 13.36 9.73 -5.26
N VAL A 258 12.58 8.79 -5.80
CA VAL A 258 12.80 7.35 -5.57
C VAL A 258 14.11 6.92 -6.21
N ALA A 259 14.39 7.31 -7.46
CA ALA A 259 15.63 7.00 -8.14
C ALA A 259 16.86 7.56 -7.39
N GLU A 260 16.77 8.79 -6.90
CA GLU A 260 17.83 9.40 -6.09
C GLU A 260 18.05 8.63 -4.78
N ALA A 261 16.99 8.30 -4.04
CA ALA A 261 17.10 7.51 -2.81
C ALA A 261 17.79 6.17 -3.07
N CYS A 262 17.39 5.45 -4.12
CA CYS A 262 17.97 4.17 -4.49
C CYS A 262 19.46 4.29 -4.87
N SER A 263 19.91 5.38 -5.52
CA SER A 263 21.33 5.56 -5.86
C SER A 263 22.25 5.57 -4.64
N PHE A 264 21.81 6.15 -3.53
CA PHE A 264 22.56 6.13 -2.26
C PHE A 264 22.62 4.74 -1.60
N LEU A 265 21.66 3.87 -1.90
CA LEU A 265 21.60 2.52 -1.32
C LEU A 265 22.44 1.50 -2.11
N VAL A 266 22.61 1.71 -3.41
CA VAL A 266 23.42 0.82 -4.27
C VAL A 266 24.92 0.96 -4.01
N GLU A 267 25.40 2.11 -3.59
CA GLU A 267 26.82 2.35 -3.29
C GLU A 267 27.35 1.54 -2.09
N GLU A 268 26.47 0.86 -1.35
CA GLU A 268 26.84 0.01 -0.20
C GLU A 268 26.86 -1.50 -0.50
N ALA A 269 26.42 -1.94 -1.68
CA ALA A 269 26.38 -3.35 -2.08
C ALA A 269 27.63 -3.76 -2.83
#